data_bc9448276c6fa500e899b4a198921e4e
#
_entry.id   bc9448276c6fa500e899b4a198921e4e
#
_cell.length_a   1.000
_cell.length_b   1.000
_cell.length_c   1.000
_cell.angle_alpha   90.00
_cell.angle_beta   90.00
_cell.angle_gamma   90.00
#
_symmetry.space_group_name_H-M   'P 1'
#
loop_
_entity.id
_entity.type
_entity.pdbx_description
1 polymer ?
#
loop_
_entity_poly.entity_id
_entity_poly.type
_entity_poly.pdbx_seq_one_letter_code
_entity_poly.pdbx_strand_id
1 'polypeptide(L)' 'LGAPHTKAFGDGLFELRLKGAEGIARVFFCTLVAKRIVMLHSFIKKSDKTPRRELEIAEARVKEVKDAHA' A
#
# COMPACT_ATOMS: atom_id res chain seq x y z
N LEU A 1 -13.66 13.33 -9.47
CA LEU A 1 -12.69 12.53 -8.75
C LEU A 1 -13.13 12.38 -7.30
N GLY A 2 -13.40 11.15 -6.88
CA GLY A 2 -13.72 10.87 -5.49
C GLY A 2 -12.50 11.01 -4.59
N ALA A 3 -12.75 11.15 -3.29
CA ALA A 3 -11.68 11.15 -2.32
C ALA A 3 -10.95 9.79 -2.33
N PRO A 4 -9.64 9.76 -2.12
CA PRO A 4 -8.91 8.50 -2.05
C PRO A 4 -9.35 7.70 -0.83
N HIS A 5 -9.38 6.38 -0.98
CA HIS A 5 -9.69 5.48 0.11
C HIS A 5 -8.41 4.89 0.68
N THR A 6 -8.27 4.94 1.98
CA THR A 6 -7.12 4.39 2.69
C THR A 6 -7.58 3.25 3.57
N LYS A 7 -6.88 2.12 3.49
CA LYS A 7 -7.16 0.95 4.29
C LYS A 7 -5.92 0.56 5.09
N ALA A 8 -6.11 0.28 6.37
CA ALA A 8 -5.02 -0.17 7.24
C ALA A 8 -5.00 -1.70 7.31
N PHE A 9 -3.82 -2.29 7.18
CA PHE A 9 -3.63 -3.74 7.29
C PHE A 9 -2.95 -4.15 8.59
N GLY A 10 -2.66 -3.19 9.46
CA GLY A 10 -1.92 -3.44 10.68
C GLY A 10 -0.41 -3.30 10.48
N ASP A 11 0.35 -3.32 11.57
CA ASP A 11 1.82 -3.22 11.53
C ASP A 11 2.38 -2.02 10.77
N GLY A 12 1.60 -0.94 10.64
CA GLY A 12 2.02 0.25 9.92
C GLY A 12 1.85 0.18 8.40
N LEU A 13 1.24 -0.89 7.89
CA LEU A 13 0.99 -1.06 6.46
C LEU A 13 -0.38 -0.48 6.07
N PHE A 14 -0.39 0.34 5.03
CA PHE A 14 -1.59 0.98 4.50
C PHE A 14 -1.69 0.81 3.00
N GLU A 15 -2.92 0.83 2.50
CA GLU A 15 -3.20 0.84 1.07
C GLU A 15 -3.98 2.09 0.72
N LEU A 16 -3.53 2.81 -0.30
CA LEU A 16 -4.24 3.95 -0.85
C LEU A 16 -4.84 3.53 -2.18
N ARG A 17 -6.14 3.79 -2.38
CA ARG A 17 -6.85 3.47 -3.62
C ARG A 17 -7.27 4.73 -4.33
N LEU A 18 -6.94 4.83 -5.61
CA LEU A 18 -7.29 5.96 -6.46
C LEU A 18 -8.03 5.45 -7.70
N LYS A 19 -9.29 5.83 -7.86
CA LYS A 19 -10.07 5.43 -9.04
C LYS A 19 -9.67 6.25 -10.25
N GLY A 20 -9.46 5.58 -11.37
CA GLY A 20 -9.15 6.21 -12.64
C GLY A 20 -9.97 5.60 -13.77
N ALA A 21 -9.84 6.14 -14.98
CA ALA A 21 -10.58 5.68 -16.15
C ALA A 21 -10.25 4.24 -16.54
N GLU A 22 -9.02 3.80 -16.29
CA GLU A 22 -8.55 2.47 -16.71
C GLU A 22 -8.57 1.44 -15.60
N GLY A 23 -8.91 1.83 -14.38
CA GLY A 23 -8.93 0.91 -13.25
C GLY A 23 -8.66 1.63 -11.94
N ILE A 24 -8.32 0.86 -10.93
CA ILE A 24 -8.03 1.38 -9.59
C ILE A 24 -6.53 1.27 -9.35
N ALA A 25 -5.89 2.41 -9.18
CA ALA A 25 -4.48 2.45 -8.78
C ALA A 25 -4.40 2.18 -7.28
N ARG A 26 -3.52 1.29 -6.89
CA ARG A 26 -3.33 0.90 -5.49
C ARG A 26 -1.87 1.13 -5.12
N VAL A 27 -1.67 1.80 -3.99
CA VAL A 27 -0.34 2.12 -3.50
C VAL A 27 -0.24 1.61 -2.07
N PHE A 28 0.68 0.70 -1.83
CA PHE A 28 1.01 0.26 -0.48
C PHE A 28 2.11 1.15 0.09
N PHE A 29 1.92 1.62 1.30
CA PHE A 29 2.90 2.46 1.98
C PHE A 29 2.93 2.16 3.47
N CYS A 30 3.98 2.58 4.14
CA CYS A 30 4.06 2.47 5.59
C CYS A 30 4.52 3.80 6.20
N THR A 31 4.23 3.96 7.50
CA THR A 31 4.55 5.18 8.24
C THR A 31 5.49 4.88 9.42
N LEU A 32 6.28 3.81 9.29
CA LEU A 32 7.14 3.31 10.36
C LEU A 32 8.40 4.15 10.59
N VAL A 33 8.81 4.90 9.58
CA VAL A 33 9.95 5.80 9.70
C VAL A 33 9.42 7.17 10.05
N ALA A 34 9.90 7.75 11.15
CA ALA A 34 9.38 8.97 11.75
C ALA A 34 8.97 10.04 10.73
N LYS A 35 7.66 10.38 10.72
CA LYS A 35 7.05 11.42 9.88
C LYS A 35 7.25 11.24 8.37
N ARG A 36 7.65 10.07 7.93
CA ARG A 36 7.84 9.78 6.50
C ARG A 36 6.88 8.70 6.03
N ILE A 37 6.43 8.85 4.80
CA ILE A 37 5.65 7.81 4.12
C ILE A 37 6.62 7.07 3.21
N VAL A 38 6.76 5.77 3.43
CA VAL A 38 7.64 4.92 2.60
C VAL A 38 6.76 4.14 1.63
N MET A 39 6.93 4.41 0.34
CA MET A 39 6.21 3.69 -0.71
C MET A 39 6.79 2.30 -0.87
N LEU A 40 5.95 1.29 -0.75
CA LEU A 40 6.37 -0.11 -0.78
C LEU A 40 6.12 -0.78 -2.14
N HIS A 41 4.94 -0.55 -2.69
CA HIS A 41 4.52 -1.22 -3.91
C HIS A 41 3.31 -0.49 -4.50
N SER A 42 3.19 -0.48 -5.82
CA SER A 42 2.03 0.09 -6.48
C SER A 42 1.65 -0.75 -7.70
N PHE A 43 0.37 -0.76 -8.02
CA PHE A 43 -0.13 -1.47 -9.20
C PHE A 43 -1.52 -0.94 -9.57
N ILE A 44 -1.97 -1.27 -10.78
CA ILE A 44 -3.30 -0.88 -11.26
C ILE A 44 -4.09 -2.14 -11.54
N LYS A 45 -5.33 -2.19 -11.05
CA LYS A 45 -6.22 -3.32 -11.29
C LYS A 45 -7.65 -2.85 -11.49
N LYS A 46 -8.41 -3.61 -12.28
CA LYS A 46 -9.80 -3.29 -12.57
C LYS A 46 -10.77 -3.73 -11.48
N SER A 47 -10.39 -4.72 -10.67
CA SER A 47 -11.24 -5.24 -9.61
C SER A 47 -11.05 -4.50 -8.29
N ASP A 48 -12.07 -4.52 -7.43
CA ASP A 48 -11.99 -3.91 -6.10
C ASP A 48 -11.17 -4.72 -5.10
N LYS A 49 -10.92 -5.99 -5.40
CA LYS A 49 -10.19 -6.85 -4.48
C LYS A 49 -8.69 -6.64 -4.58
N THR A 50 -8.03 -6.58 -3.43
CA THR A 50 -6.57 -6.56 -3.38
C THR A 50 -6.07 -7.98 -3.63
N PRO A 51 -5.29 -8.22 -4.70
CA PRO A 51 -4.75 -9.54 -4.93
C PRO A 51 -3.80 -9.94 -3.81
N ARG A 52 -3.94 -11.17 -3.37
CA ARG A 52 -3.12 -11.68 -2.28
C ARG A 52 -1.62 -11.59 -2.59
N ARG A 53 -1.24 -11.85 -3.83
CA ARG A 53 0.15 -11.77 -4.26
C ARG A 53 0.73 -10.36 -4.06
N GLU A 54 -0.04 -9.34 -4.40
CA GLU A 54 0.40 -7.96 -4.25
C GLU A 54 0.52 -7.57 -2.78
N LEU A 55 -0.41 -8.05 -1.97
CA LEU A 55 -0.36 -7.82 -0.52
C LEU A 55 0.86 -8.50 0.10
N GLU A 56 1.18 -9.71 -0.33
CA GLU A 56 2.36 -10.43 0.16
C GLU A 56 3.65 -9.68 -0.16
N ILE A 57 3.75 -9.09 -1.35
CA ILE A 57 4.91 -8.28 -1.73
C ILE A 57 5.03 -7.08 -0.79
N ALA A 58 3.92 -6.39 -0.53
CA ALA A 58 3.92 -5.23 0.36
C ALA A 58 4.29 -5.61 1.78
N GLU A 59 3.77 -6.73 2.28
CA GLU A 59 4.09 -7.23 3.62
C GLU A 59 5.58 -7.56 3.76
N ALA A 60 6.16 -8.20 2.75
CA ALA A 60 7.58 -8.50 2.75
C ALA A 60 8.42 -7.22 2.78
N ARG A 61 8.01 -6.21 2.03
CA ARG A 61 8.74 -4.93 1.98
C ARG A 61 8.62 -4.13 3.25
N VAL A 62 7.44 -4.13 3.91
CA VAL A 62 7.29 -3.45 5.19
C VAL A 62 8.16 -4.09 6.25
N LYS A 63 8.32 -5.41 6.20
CA LYS A 63 9.20 -6.13 7.11
C LYS A 63 10.66 -5.71 6.90
N GLU A 64 11.08 -5.58 5.65
CA GLU A 64 12.43 -5.10 5.35
C GLU A 64 12.67 -3.70 5.89
N VAL A 65 11.69 -2.82 5.76
CA VAL A 65 11.77 -1.45 6.29
C VAL A 65 11.89 -1.47 7.81
N LYS A 66 11.10 -2.31 8.49
CA LYS A 66 11.18 -2.45 9.94
C LYS A 66 12.57 -2.92 10.38
N ASP A 67 13.10 -3.94 9.71
CA ASP A 67 14.39 -4.51 10.04
C ASP A 67 15.52 -3.50 9.81
N ALA A 68 15.41 -2.69 8.77
CA ALA A 68 16.41 -1.66 8.47
C ALA A 68 16.41 -0.49 9.45
N HIS A 69 15.27 -0.23 10.11
CA HIS A 69 15.11 0.90 11.03
C HIS A 69 14.82 0.47 12.47
N ALA A 70 15.00 -0.79 12.76
CA ALA A 70 14.79 -1.32 14.11
C ALA A 70 15.89 -0.87 15.10
#